data_01a4dafdfb7511d2b4ba3c7bf6945b97
#
_entry.id   01a4dafdfb7511d2b4ba3c7bf6945b97
#
_cell.length_a   1.000
_cell.length_b   1.000
_cell.length_c   1.000
_cell.angle_alpha   90.00
_cell.angle_beta   90.00
_cell.angle_gamma   90.00
#
_symmetry.space_group_name_H-M   'P 1'
#
loop_
_entity.id
_entity.type
_entity.pdbx_description
1 polymer ?
#
loop_
_entity_poly.entity_id
_entity_poly.type
_entity_poly.pdbx_seq_one_letter_code
_entity_poly.pdbx_strand_id
1 'polypeptide(L)'
;MFTSTSTNKFDHGIWNHAWYCIRKCNLGLQNIDKFVTGSAEEKKLIEGQLYFFRAWWHEEMMEYFGGMPYVDTFLGDNAEQRLPRLTYQECADKAAADFRKAADLLPINWDKTSAGLATQGKNDLRINKIMALGYLGKTYLWAASPLMKNGAQTGASKNGKTYDYDQEYAKKAAEAFGELLSLVETGQTQYALAEFKYSDIYNHERSADANSCFSDIFYTKKQNWKMPGTVEAIFRGPSADFNG
;
A
#
# COMPACT_ATOMS: atom_id res chain seq x y z
N MET A 1 -3.58 -17.27 -20.71
CA MET A 1 -3.08 -17.46 -19.35
C MET A 1 -1.68 -16.86 -19.31
N PHE A 2 -1.50 -15.71 -18.65
CA PHE A 2 -0.16 -15.17 -18.49
C PHE A 2 0.57 -15.99 -17.43
N THR A 3 1.47 -16.82 -17.86
CA THR A 3 2.44 -17.40 -16.94
C THR A 3 3.59 -16.42 -16.86
N SER A 4 3.76 -15.78 -15.71
CA SER A 4 4.97 -15.02 -15.44
C SER A 4 6.13 -16.00 -15.38
N THR A 5 6.85 -16.09 -16.46
CA THR A 5 8.16 -16.70 -16.45
C THR A 5 9.18 -15.65 -16.06
N SER A 6 10.35 -16.06 -15.57
CA SER A 6 11.48 -15.18 -15.26
C SER A 6 11.91 -14.26 -16.43
N THR A 7 11.33 -14.45 -17.61
CA THR A 7 11.54 -13.68 -18.82
C THR A 7 10.52 -12.57 -19.04
N ASN A 8 9.46 -12.48 -18.21
CA ASN A 8 8.50 -11.41 -18.34
C ASN A 8 9.11 -10.11 -17.77
N LYS A 9 9.56 -9.25 -18.68
CA LYS A 9 10.21 -7.98 -18.36
C LYS A 9 9.24 -6.91 -17.86
N PHE A 10 7.94 -7.11 -17.98
CA PHE A 10 6.93 -6.11 -17.63
C PHE A 10 6.47 -6.21 -16.18
N ASP A 11 6.44 -7.41 -15.61
CA ASP A 11 5.97 -7.63 -14.26
C ASP A 11 7.09 -7.84 -13.23
N HIS A 12 8.34 -7.78 -13.67
CA HIS A 12 9.52 -8.01 -12.82
C HIS A 12 9.44 -9.29 -11.95
N GLY A 13 8.66 -10.28 -12.39
CA GLY A 13 8.41 -11.51 -11.63
C GLY A 13 7.41 -11.38 -10.48
N ILE A 14 6.68 -10.26 -10.41
CA ILE A 14 5.72 -9.98 -9.32
C ILE A 14 4.65 -11.07 -9.19
N TRP A 15 4.20 -11.66 -10.29
CA TRP A 15 3.12 -12.66 -10.31
C TRP A 15 3.35 -13.81 -9.33
N ASN A 16 4.49 -14.47 -9.44
CA ASN A 16 4.80 -15.63 -8.60
C ASN A 16 4.97 -15.24 -7.13
N HIS A 17 5.67 -14.13 -6.87
CA HIS A 17 5.90 -13.65 -5.50
C HIS A 17 4.60 -13.21 -4.84
N ALA A 18 3.75 -12.49 -5.55
CA ALA A 18 2.47 -12.03 -5.02
C ALA A 18 1.57 -13.20 -4.61
N TRP A 19 1.39 -14.20 -5.47
CA TRP A 19 0.58 -15.37 -5.13
C TRP A 19 1.12 -16.15 -3.94
N TYR A 20 2.45 -16.28 -3.84
CA TYR A 20 3.07 -16.87 -2.67
C TYR A 20 2.75 -16.09 -1.39
N CYS A 21 2.89 -14.77 -1.43
CA CYS A 21 2.62 -13.91 -0.28
C CYS A 21 1.13 -13.89 0.10
N ILE A 22 0.24 -13.80 -0.89
CA ILE A 22 -1.22 -13.87 -0.67
C ILE A 22 -1.60 -15.20 0.00
N ARG A 23 -1.05 -16.31 -0.49
CA ARG A 23 -1.27 -17.63 0.15
C ARG A 23 -0.80 -17.63 1.61
N LYS A 24 0.33 -17.02 1.93
CA LYS A 24 0.83 -16.91 3.32
C LYS A 24 -0.09 -16.04 4.17
N CYS A 25 -0.58 -14.94 3.64
CA CYS A 25 -1.55 -14.09 4.34
C CYS A 25 -2.84 -14.87 4.64
N ASN A 26 -3.40 -15.56 3.65
CA ASN A 26 -4.61 -16.36 3.84
C ASN A 26 -4.42 -17.51 4.83
N LEU A 27 -3.27 -18.19 4.79
CA LEU A 27 -2.94 -19.24 5.76
C LEU A 27 -2.86 -18.67 7.19
N GLY A 28 -2.20 -17.52 7.34
CA GLY A 28 -2.09 -16.83 8.63
C GLY A 28 -3.45 -16.41 9.18
N LEU A 29 -4.28 -15.77 8.36
CA LEU A 29 -5.63 -15.32 8.74
C LEU A 29 -6.54 -16.50 9.14
N GLN A 30 -6.47 -17.62 8.42
CA GLN A 30 -7.27 -18.80 8.74
C GLN A 30 -6.85 -19.47 10.05
N ASN A 31 -5.58 -19.34 10.44
CA ASN A 31 -5.01 -20.08 11.55
C ASN A 31 -4.44 -19.17 12.66
N ILE A 32 -4.89 -17.93 12.74
CA ILE A 32 -4.35 -16.94 13.69
C ILE A 32 -4.42 -17.48 15.15
N ASP A 33 -5.52 -18.10 15.52
CA ASP A 33 -5.72 -18.65 16.85
C ASP A 33 -4.96 -19.95 17.11
N LYS A 34 -4.62 -20.67 16.05
CA LYS A 34 -3.88 -21.94 16.15
C LYS A 34 -2.38 -21.72 16.23
N PHE A 35 -1.86 -20.76 15.46
CA PHE A 35 -0.41 -20.59 15.31
C PHE A 35 0.17 -19.46 16.17
N VAL A 36 -0.68 -18.59 16.69
CA VAL A 36 -0.24 -17.47 17.53
C VAL A 36 -0.68 -17.70 18.96
N THR A 37 0.29 -17.93 19.84
CA THR A 37 0.08 -18.12 21.29
C THR A 37 0.10 -16.79 22.07
N GLY A 38 0.28 -15.67 21.39
CA GLY A 38 0.37 -14.33 21.98
C GLY A 38 -0.96 -13.82 22.57
N SER A 39 -0.89 -12.62 23.12
CA SER A 39 -2.05 -11.89 23.64
C SER A 39 -3.05 -11.56 22.53
N ALA A 40 -4.27 -11.17 22.92
CA ALA A 40 -5.29 -10.71 21.96
C ALA A 40 -4.82 -9.47 21.18
N GLU A 41 -4.03 -8.57 21.83
CA GLU A 41 -3.42 -7.43 21.15
C GLU A 41 -2.43 -7.87 20.07
N GLU A 42 -1.52 -8.78 20.39
CA GLU A 42 -0.55 -9.30 19.42
C GLU A 42 -1.21 -9.99 18.23
N LYS A 43 -2.24 -10.81 18.49
CA LYS A 43 -3.03 -11.44 17.42
C LYS A 43 -3.66 -10.40 16.51
N LYS A 44 -4.30 -9.38 17.10
CA LYS A 44 -4.91 -8.26 16.36
C LYS A 44 -3.88 -7.53 15.48
N LEU A 45 -2.70 -7.27 16.01
CA LEU A 45 -1.63 -6.60 15.27
C LEU A 45 -1.07 -7.46 14.12
N ILE A 46 -0.96 -8.77 14.31
CA ILE A 46 -0.56 -9.71 13.25
C ILE A 46 -1.67 -9.76 12.18
N GLU A 47 -2.91 -9.89 12.59
CA GLU A 47 -4.07 -9.94 11.69
C GLU A 47 -4.12 -8.68 10.80
N GLY A 48 -3.93 -7.49 11.38
CA GLY A 48 -3.89 -6.23 10.64
C GLY A 48 -2.79 -6.19 9.59
N GLN A 49 -1.60 -6.71 9.89
CA GLN A 49 -0.52 -6.81 8.91
C GLN A 49 -0.85 -7.81 7.78
N LEU A 50 -1.47 -8.94 8.12
CA LEU A 50 -1.86 -9.93 7.12
C LEU A 50 -2.92 -9.39 6.15
N TYR A 51 -3.93 -8.65 6.64
CA TYR A 51 -4.89 -7.96 5.77
C TYR A 51 -4.20 -6.92 4.88
N PHE A 52 -3.31 -6.10 5.44
CA PHE A 52 -2.58 -5.12 4.66
C PHE A 52 -1.79 -5.78 3.52
N PHE A 53 -0.96 -6.77 3.81
CA PHE A 53 -0.13 -7.39 2.78
C PHE A 53 -0.94 -8.22 1.78
N ARG A 54 -2.06 -8.79 2.17
CA ARG A 54 -2.95 -9.45 1.20
C ARG A 54 -3.51 -8.46 0.19
N ALA A 55 -3.99 -7.32 0.65
CA ALA A 55 -4.48 -6.26 -0.22
C ALA A 55 -3.37 -5.66 -1.08
N TRP A 56 -2.23 -5.37 -0.46
CA TRP A 56 -1.08 -4.77 -1.13
C TRP A 56 -0.57 -5.61 -2.30
N TRP A 57 -0.42 -6.91 -2.11
CA TRP A 57 0.02 -7.80 -3.19
C TRP A 57 -1.00 -7.93 -4.31
N HIS A 58 -2.30 -7.90 -4.00
CA HIS A 58 -3.32 -7.85 -5.06
C HIS A 58 -3.26 -6.51 -5.80
N GLU A 59 -3.15 -5.39 -5.10
CA GLU A 59 -3.08 -4.07 -5.70
C GLU A 59 -1.85 -3.93 -6.61
N GLU A 60 -0.69 -4.35 -6.17
CA GLU A 60 0.53 -4.36 -6.98
C GLU A 60 0.34 -5.18 -8.28
N MET A 61 -0.30 -6.34 -8.21
CA MET A 61 -0.62 -7.10 -9.42
C MET A 61 -1.67 -6.41 -10.29
N MET A 62 -2.66 -5.76 -9.69
CA MET A 62 -3.71 -5.05 -10.43
C MET A 62 -3.15 -3.90 -11.26
N GLU A 63 -2.07 -3.27 -10.84
CA GLU A 63 -1.39 -2.21 -11.60
C GLU A 63 -0.88 -2.72 -12.96
N TYR A 64 -0.43 -3.98 -13.03
CA TYR A 64 0.08 -4.60 -14.26
C TYR A 64 -0.98 -5.35 -15.06
N PHE A 65 -1.92 -6.01 -14.39
CA PHE A 65 -2.81 -6.99 -15.03
C PHE A 65 -4.27 -6.52 -15.07
N GLY A 66 -4.61 -5.41 -14.43
CA GLY A 66 -5.99 -4.95 -14.28
C GLY A 66 -6.80 -5.85 -13.35
N GLY A 67 -8.08 -6.05 -13.65
CA GLY A 67 -8.90 -6.99 -12.89
C GLY A 67 -8.39 -8.42 -12.99
N MET A 68 -8.54 -9.18 -11.91
CA MET A 68 -7.98 -10.52 -11.76
C MET A 68 -8.77 -11.32 -10.71
N PRO A 69 -8.52 -12.63 -10.52
CA PRO A 69 -9.07 -13.33 -9.37
C PRO A 69 -8.56 -12.71 -8.07
N TYR A 70 -9.46 -12.36 -7.16
CA TYR A 70 -9.09 -11.91 -5.81
C TYR A 70 -9.21 -13.08 -4.84
N VAL A 71 -8.08 -13.55 -4.31
CA VAL A 71 -8.01 -14.74 -3.47
C VAL A 71 -7.95 -14.32 -1.99
N ASP A 72 -9.10 -14.30 -1.34
CA ASP A 72 -9.27 -13.87 0.04
C ASP A 72 -9.45 -15.03 1.06
N THR A 73 -9.29 -16.25 0.57
CA THR A 73 -9.35 -17.46 1.40
C THR A 73 -8.16 -18.36 1.14
N PHE A 74 -7.80 -19.18 2.14
CA PHE A 74 -6.76 -20.19 1.94
C PHE A 74 -7.27 -21.32 1.06
N LEU A 75 -6.64 -21.49 -0.10
CA LEU A 75 -6.92 -22.59 -1.00
C LEU A 75 -6.03 -23.79 -0.63
N GLY A 76 -6.64 -24.88 -0.18
CA GLY A 76 -5.96 -26.15 0.07
C GLY A 76 -5.51 -26.82 -1.22
N ASP A 77 -4.75 -27.89 -1.11
CA ASP A 77 -4.14 -28.59 -2.25
C ASP A 77 -5.16 -29.18 -3.24
N ASN A 78 -6.36 -29.49 -2.76
CA ASN A 78 -7.47 -30.03 -3.58
C ASN A 78 -8.51 -28.96 -3.96
N ALA A 79 -8.23 -27.67 -3.70
CA ALA A 79 -9.19 -26.61 -4.02
C ALA A 79 -9.26 -26.35 -5.54
N GLU A 80 -10.45 -25.95 -6.00
CA GLU A 80 -10.64 -25.49 -7.38
C GLU A 80 -9.77 -24.26 -7.64
N GLN A 81 -8.86 -24.34 -8.62
CA GLN A 81 -7.93 -23.28 -8.98
C GLN A 81 -8.47 -22.40 -10.13
N ARG A 82 -9.62 -22.74 -10.70
CA ARG A 82 -10.24 -22.01 -11.80
C ARG A 82 -11.13 -20.89 -11.27
N LEU A 83 -10.51 -19.85 -10.73
CA LEU A 83 -11.24 -18.72 -10.21
C LEU A 83 -11.59 -17.73 -11.34
N PRO A 84 -12.78 -17.12 -11.31
CA PRO A 84 -13.18 -16.13 -12.30
C PRO A 84 -12.32 -14.88 -12.20
N ARG A 85 -12.10 -14.25 -13.35
CA ARG A 85 -11.51 -12.92 -13.38
C ARG A 85 -12.56 -11.89 -12.98
N LEU A 86 -12.26 -11.11 -11.97
CA LEU A 86 -13.07 -9.98 -11.54
C LEU A 86 -12.73 -8.73 -12.37
N THR A 87 -13.61 -7.76 -12.35
CA THR A 87 -13.33 -6.41 -12.84
C THR A 87 -12.30 -5.71 -11.94
N TYR A 88 -11.70 -4.63 -12.44
CA TYR A 88 -10.80 -3.82 -11.61
C TYR A 88 -11.51 -3.28 -10.36
N GLN A 89 -12.73 -2.76 -10.53
CA GLN A 89 -13.52 -2.19 -9.44
C GLN A 89 -13.87 -3.26 -8.38
N GLU A 90 -14.29 -4.45 -8.79
CA GLU A 90 -14.54 -5.56 -7.84
C GLU A 90 -13.28 -5.95 -7.06
N CYS A 91 -12.13 -5.96 -7.72
CA CYS A 91 -10.85 -6.20 -7.05
C CYS A 91 -10.51 -5.06 -6.09
N ALA A 92 -10.72 -3.82 -6.51
CA ALA A 92 -10.47 -2.63 -5.71
C ALA A 92 -11.35 -2.60 -4.45
N ASP A 93 -12.64 -2.95 -4.55
CA ASP A 93 -13.53 -3.04 -3.40
C ASP A 93 -13.06 -4.10 -2.39
N LYS A 94 -12.59 -5.24 -2.86
CA LYS A 94 -12.03 -6.29 -1.99
C LYS A 94 -10.71 -5.86 -1.34
N ALA A 95 -9.80 -5.24 -2.08
CA ALA A 95 -8.55 -4.70 -1.55
C ALA A 95 -8.81 -3.59 -0.53
N ALA A 96 -9.73 -2.69 -0.84
CA ALA A 96 -10.15 -1.62 0.06
C ALA A 96 -10.76 -2.15 1.37
N ALA A 97 -11.56 -3.22 1.30
CA ALA A 97 -12.09 -3.86 2.50
C ALA A 97 -10.99 -4.43 3.40
N ASP A 98 -9.95 -5.01 2.80
CA ASP A 98 -8.79 -5.51 3.55
C ASP A 98 -7.93 -4.36 4.12
N PHE A 99 -7.68 -3.30 3.35
CA PHE A 99 -6.98 -2.11 3.86
C PHE A 99 -7.77 -1.42 4.98
N ARG A 100 -9.11 -1.38 4.90
CA ARG A 100 -9.95 -0.85 5.99
C ARG A 100 -9.78 -1.68 7.25
N LYS A 101 -9.88 -3.00 7.16
CA LYS A 101 -9.63 -3.91 8.29
C LYS A 101 -8.22 -3.71 8.86
N ALA A 102 -7.22 -3.60 8.00
CA ALA A 102 -5.86 -3.32 8.43
C ALA A 102 -5.76 -2.00 9.21
N ALA A 103 -6.38 -0.92 8.71
CA ALA A 103 -6.40 0.37 9.38
C ALA A 103 -7.13 0.34 10.73
N ASP A 104 -8.14 -0.50 10.88
CA ASP A 104 -8.89 -0.65 12.14
C ASP A 104 -8.14 -1.48 13.19
N LEU A 105 -7.29 -2.40 12.75
CA LEU A 105 -6.54 -3.32 13.60
C LEU A 105 -5.15 -2.78 13.96
N LEU A 106 -4.51 -2.03 13.07
CA LEU A 106 -3.14 -1.56 13.24
C LEU A 106 -3.05 -0.27 14.07
N PRO A 107 -1.95 -0.09 14.81
CA PRO A 107 -1.71 1.13 15.57
C PRO A 107 -1.32 2.28 14.63
N ILE A 108 -1.53 3.50 15.08
CA ILE A 108 -0.99 4.70 14.44
C ILE A 108 0.54 4.70 14.55
N ASN A 109 1.05 4.39 15.75
CA ASN A 109 2.47 4.34 16.06
C ASN A 109 2.78 3.09 16.88
N TRP A 110 3.65 2.24 16.36
CA TRP A 110 4.08 1.01 17.02
C TRP A 110 4.80 1.27 18.35
N ASP A 111 5.55 2.35 18.48
CA ASP A 111 6.28 2.70 19.68
C ASP A 111 5.38 2.94 20.91
N LYS A 112 4.07 3.08 20.67
CA LYS A 112 3.04 3.24 21.71
C LYS A 112 2.30 1.94 22.05
N THR A 113 2.68 0.81 21.45
CA THR A 113 2.08 -0.50 21.72
C THR A 113 2.99 -1.35 22.60
N SER A 114 2.41 -2.28 23.36
CA SER A 114 3.22 -3.23 24.15
C SER A 114 4.18 -4.05 23.29
N ALA A 115 3.74 -4.48 22.11
CA ALA A 115 4.57 -5.22 21.16
C ALA A 115 5.69 -4.38 20.52
N GLY A 116 5.50 -3.06 20.43
CA GLY A 116 6.49 -2.14 19.83
C GLY A 116 7.51 -1.57 20.83
N LEU A 117 7.21 -1.59 22.10
CA LEU A 117 8.10 -1.04 23.14
C LEU A 117 9.47 -1.73 23.16
N ALA A 118 9.52 -3.04 22.97
CA ALA A 118 10.78 -3.80 22.94
C ALA A 118 11.70 -3.38 21.76
N THR A 119 11.16 -2.74 20.73
CA THR A 119 11.86 -2.27 19.55
C THR A 119 11.65 -0.78 19.31
N GLN A 120 11.40 -0.02 20.37
CA GLN A 120 11.13 1.41 20.31
C GLN A 120 12.23 2.16 19.54
N GLY A 121 11.83 3.08 18.66
CA GLY A 121 12.73 3.79 17.77
C GLY A 121 13.25 2.99 16.58
N LYS A 122 12.81 1.73 16.39
CA LYS A 122 13.17 0.86 15.27
C LYS A 122 11.94 0.33 14.53
N ASN A 123 10.77 0.92 14.75
CA ASN A 123 9.50 0.47 14.19
C ASN A 123 9.09 1.21 12.90
N ASP A 124 9.95 2.02 12.34
CA ASP A 124 9.65 2.89 11.17
C ASP A 124 9.14 2.14 9.94
N LEU A 125 9.58 0.87 9.75
CA LEU A 125 9.20 0.05 8.60
C LEU A 125 7.99 -0.86 8.88
N ARG A 126 7.48 -0.87 10.11
CA ARG A 126 6.29 -1.67 10.42
C ARG A 126 5.05 -1.03 9.85
N ILE A 127 4.25 -1.85 9.19
CA ILE A 127 2.96 -1.41 8.65
C ILE A 127 2.08 -0.88 9.78
N ASN A 128 1.51 0.29 9.58
CA ASN A 128 0.67 0.97 10.56
C ASN A 128 -0.64 1.47 9.94
N LYS A 129 -1.51 2.04 10.75
CA LYS A 129 -2.81 2.59 10.33
C LYS A 129 -2.67 3.62 9.20
N ILE A 130 -1.67 4.48 9.27
CA ILE A 130 -1.49 5.56 8.27
C ILE A 130 -1.14 4.98 6.91
N MET A 131 -0.27 3.97 6.86
CA MET A 131 0.06 3.26 5.64
C MET A 131 -1.19 2.58 5.04
N ALA A 132 -2.01 1.95 5.87
CA ALA A 132 -3.24 1.29 5.43
C ALA A 132 -4.26 2.29 4.87
N LEU A 133 -4.44 3.44 5.52
CA LEU A 133 -5.31 4.52 5.01
C LEU A 133 -4.79 5.13 3.71
N GLY A 134 -3.49 5.31 3.58
CA GLY A 134 -2.86 5.79 2.36
C GLY A 134 -3.13 4.87 1.16
N TYR A 135 -2.95 3.56 1.35
CA TYR A 135 -3.25 2.57 0.32
C TYR A 135 -4.76 2.42 0.06
N LEU A 136 -5.60 2.52 1.08
CA LEU A 136 -7.05 2.56 0.91
C LEU A 136 -7.48 3.71 -0.02
N GLY A 137 -6.97 4.91 0.24
CA GLY A 137 -7.23 6.07 -0.62
C GLY A 137 -6.69 5.89 -2.04
N LYS A 138 -5.45 5.39 -2.18
CA LYS A 138 -4.81 5.10 -3.47
C LYS A 138 -5.65 4.10 -4.29
N THR A 139 -6.05 2.99 -3.69
CA THR A 139 -6.84 1.94 -4.34
C THR A 139 -8.14 2.49 -4.92
N TYR A 140 -8.87 3.30 -4.15
CA TYR A 140 -10.09 3.94 -4.63
C TYR A 140 -9.82 5.02 -5.68
N LEU A 141 -8.75 5.79 -5.53
CA LEU A 141 -8.39 6.82 -6.52
C LEU A 141 -8.07 6.21 -7.89
N TRP A 142 -7.35 5.08 -7.90
CA TRP A 142 -7.08 4.37 -9.14
C TRP A 142 -8.36 3.77 -9.75
N ALA A 143 -9.23 3.18 -8.93
CA ALA A 143 -10.51 2.65 -9.39
C ALA A 143 -11.42 3.75 -9.97
N ALA A 144 -11.29 4.99 -9.49
CA ALA A 144 -11.99 6.16 -10.00
C ALA A 144 -11.50 6.62 -11.37
N SER A 145 -10.29 6.25 -11.77
CA SER A 145 -9.68 6.78 -12.99
C SER A 145 -10.46 6.41 -14.25
N PRO A 146 -10.46 7.26 -15.30
CA PRO A 146 -11.15 6.96 -16.56
C PRO A 146 -10.69 5.64 -17.18
N LEU A 147 -9.42 5.30 -17.04
CA LEU A 147 -8.86 4.06 -17.55
C LEU A 147 -9.52 2.83 -16.91
N MET A 148 -9.62 2.82 -15.59
CA MET A 148 -10.15 1.67 -14.84
C MET A 148 -11.68 1.59 -14.91
N LYS A 149 -12.37 2.73 -14.87
CA LYS A 149 -13.83 2.84 -15.01
C LYS A 149 -14.31 2.23 -16.33
N ASN A 150 -13.61 2.49 -17.42
CA ASN A 150 -13.98 2.02 -18.75
C ASN A 150 -13.44 0.63 -19.10
N GLY A 151 -12.86 -0.05 -18.14
CA GLY A 151 -12.36 -1.43 -18.27
C GLY A 151 -10.98 -1.50 -18.91
N ALA A 152 -9.95 -1.35 -18.12
CA ALA A 152 -8.56 -1.62 -18.54
C ALA A 152 -8.39 -3.00 -19.19
N GLN A 153 -9.30 -3.92 -18.89
CA GLN A 153 -9.32 -5.27 -19.45
C GLN A 153 -9.67 -5.35 -20.94
N THR A 154 -10.42 -4.37 -21.45
CA THR A 154 -10.92 -4.37 -22.84
C THR A 154 -10.16 -3.39 -23.73
N GLY A 155 -9.13 -2.76 -23.21
CA GLY A 155 -8.46 -1.66 -23.89
C GLY A 155 -9.40 -0.45 -23.97
N ALA A 156 -9.37 0.38 -22.97
CA ALA A 156 -10.20 1.60 -22.85
C ALA A 156 -10.14 2.51 -24.08
N SER A 157 -9.06 2.43 -24.84
CA SER A 157 -8.87 3.13 -26.11
C SER A 157 -9.92 2.79 -27.19
N LYS A 158 -10.56 1.64 -27.12
CA LYS A 158 -11.58 1.26 -28.12
C LYS A 158 -12.90 1.98 -27.96
N ASN A 159 -13.25 2.33 -26.74
CA ASN A 159 -14.50 3.03 -26.40
C ASN A 159 -14.28 4.42 -25.82
N GLY A 160 -13.03 4.86 -25.78
CA GLY A 160 -12.54 5.98 -25.00
C GLY A 160 -12.94 7.35 -25.55
N LYS A 161 -14.22 7.60 -25.63
CA LYS A 161 -14.74 8.94 -25.95
C LYS A 161 -15.07 9.76 -24.69
N THR A 162 -15.08 9.13 -23.52
CA THR A 162 -15.34 9.82 -22.27
C THR A 162 -14.18 9.60 -21.32
N TYR A 163 -13.51 10.69 -20.95
CA TYR A 163 -12.41 10.71 -19.99
C TYR A 163 -12.92 11.12 -18.60
N ASP A 164 -14.19 10.89 -18.32
CA ASP A 164 -14.78 11.15 -17.03
C ASP A 164 -14.37 10.08 -16.02
N TYR A 165 -14.14 10.52 -14.80
CA TYR A 165 -13.81 9.62 -13.68
C TYR A 165 -15.07 9.07 -12.99
N ASP A 166 -14.90 8.05 -12.17
CA ASP A 166 -15.97 7.53 -11.32
C ASP A 166 -16.07 8.35 -10.03
N GLN A 167 -17.17 9.10 -9.90
CA GLN A 167 -17.37 10.02 -8.78
C GLN A 167 -17.53 9.30 -7.43
N GLU A 168 -18.14 8.11 -7.41
CA GLU A 168 -18.33 7.36 -6.18
C GLU A 168 -16.99 6.82 -5.62
N TYR A 169 -16.14 6.29 -6.50
CA TYR A 169 -14.79 5.89 -6.09
C TYR A 169 -13.91 7.08 -5.73
N ALA A 170 -14.03 8.20 -6.43
CA ALA A 170 -13.30 9.41 -6.08
C ALA A 170 -13.71 9.94 -4.70
N LYS A 171 -15.00 9.88 -4.36
CA LYS A 171 -15.49 10.24 -3.03
C LYS A 171 -14.95 9.32 -1.95
N LYS A 172 -15.01 8.00 -2.15
CA LYS A 172 -14.41 7.02 -1.23
C LYS A 172 -12.90 7.28 -1.01
N ALA A 173 -12.18 7.64 -2.07
CA ALA A 173 -10.77 8.01 -1.97
C ALA A 173 -10.57 9.27 -1.12
N ALA A 174 -11.39 10.31 -1.36
CA ALA A 174 -11.35 11.55 -0.60
C ALA A 174 -11.66 11.32 0.90
N GLU A 175 -12.61 10.46 1.22
CA GLU A 175 -12.94 10.08 2.60
C GLU A 175 -11.76 9.38 3.30
N ALA A 176 -11.11 8.43 2.64
CA ALA A 176 -9.95 7.71 3.18
C ALA A 176 -8.74 8.63 3.41
N PHE A 177 -8.42 9.49 2.43
CA PHE A 177 -7.37 10.49 2.59
C PHE A 177 -7.74 11.57 3.61
N GLY A 178 -9.03 11.94 3.73
CA GLY A 178 -9.52 12.86 4.72
C GLY A 178 -9.33 12.33 6.15
N GLU A 179 -9.60 11.05 6.39
CA GLU A 179 -9.30 10.39 7.67
C GLU A 179 -7.81 10.45 8.00
N LEU A 180 -6.96 10.12 7.02
CA LEU A 180 -5.50 10.19 7.18
C LEU A 180 -5.04 11.60 7.51
N LEU A 181 -5.46 12.59 6.72
CA LEU A 181 -5.08 13.99 6.91
C LEU A 181 -5.53 14.53 8.27
N SER A 182 -6.74 14.19 8.71
CA SER A 182 -7.24 14.57 10.02
C SER A 182 -6.33 14.05 11.15
N LEU A 183 -5.82 12.83 11.04
CA LEU A 183 -4.87 12.28 12.02
C LEU A 183 -3.52 13.00 12.01
N VAL A 184 -3.06 13.44 10.85
CA VAL A 184 -1.82 14.22 10.68
C VAL A 184 -2.01 15.63 11.25
N GLU A 185 -3.05 16.35 10.83
CA GLU A 185 -3.31 17.74 11.23
C GLU A 185 -3.60 17.90 12.72
N THR A 186 -4.19 16.89 13.34
CA THR A 186 -4.42 16.86 14.78
C THR A 186 -3.23 16.35 15.60
N GLY A 187 -2.08 16.11 14.97
CA GLY A 187 -0.85 15.69 15.63
C GLY A 187 -0.90 14.29 16.25
N GLN A 188 -1.80 13.43 15.79
CA GLN A 188 -1.94 12.06 16.31
C GLN A 188 -0.91 11.09 15.73
N THR A 189 -0.18 11.50 14.69
CA THR A 189 0.80 10.68 13.99
C THR A 189 2.21 11.23 14.12
N GLN A 190 3.20 10.40 13.79
CA GLN A 190 4.59 10.84 13.64
C GLN A 190 4.85 11.44 12.25
N TYR A 191 3.86 11.46 11.37
CA TYR A 191 3.99 11.94 9.99
C TYR A 191 3.55 13.40 9.88
N ALA A 192 4.22 14.12 9.00
CA ALA A 192 3.88 15.50 8.62
C ALA A 192 4.41 15.76 7.22
N LEU A 193 3.90 16.78 6.55
CA LEU A 193 4.52 17.29 5.32
C LEU A 193 5.91 17.85 5.65
N ALA A 194 6.86 17.61 4.77
CA ALA A 194 8.22 18.09 4.96
C ALA A 194 8.26 19.62 4.87
N GLU A 195 8.79 20.25 5.90
CA GLU A 195 9.03 21.70 5.98
C GLU A 195 10.52 21.96 6.12
N PHE A 196 11.24 21.97 5.01
CA PHE A 196 12.66 22.28 5.00
C PHE A 196 13.04 23.12 3.79
N LYS A 197 14.12 23.85 3.93
CA LYS A 197 14.75 24.50 2.78
C LYS A 197 15.79 23.57 2.19
N TYR A 198 15.90 23.59 0.89
CA TYR A 198 16.89 22.78 0.17
C TYR A 198 18.32 22.98 0.70
N SER A 199 18.69 24.24 1.00
CA SER A 199 19.97 24.60 1.59
C SER A 199 20.26 23.92 2.94
N ASP A 200 19.24 23.53 3.67
CA ASP A 200 19.40 22.92 5.00
C ASP A 200 19.80 21.44 4.93
N ILE A 201 19.58 20.82 3.77
CA ILE A 201 19.79 19.38 3.58
C ILE A 201 20.92 19.10 2.61
N TYR A 202 21.13 19.96 1.63
CA TYR A 202 22.05 19.74 0.53
C TYR A 202 22.87 20.95 0.16
N ASN A 203 24.16 20.75 0.15
CA ASN A 203 25.07 21.58 -0.61
C ASN A 203 25.11 21.04 -2.06
N HIS A 204 24.15 21.46 -2.89
CA HIS A 204 23.98 20.97 -4.24
C HIS A 204 24.01 22.15 -5.22
N GLU A 205 24.77 22.03 -6.28
CA GLU A 205 24.94 23.07 -7.32
C GLU A 205 23.71 23.28 -8.20
N ARG A 206 22.55 22.79 -7.79
CA ARG A 206 21.34 22.91 -8.54
C ARG A 206 20.64 24.23 -8.26
N SER A 207 20.31 24.97 -9.31
CA SER A 207 19.36 26.08 -9.25
C SER A 207 17.93 25.54 -9.06
N ALA A 208 17.67 24.91 -7.95
CA ALA A 208 16.30 24.58 -7.57
C ALA A 208 15.64 25.87 -7.10
N ASP A 209 14.37 26.03 -7.43
CA ASP A 209 13.56 27.05 -6.82
C ASP A 209 13.57 26.81 -5.32
N ALA A 210 14.22 27.70 -4.59
CA ALA A 210 14.55 27.54 -3.16
C ALA A 210 13.32 27.44 -2.24
N ASN A 211 12.11 27.39 -2.82
CA ASN A 211 10.85 27.38 -2.11
C ASN A 211 10.01 26.11 -2.32
N SER A 212 10.53 25.09 -3.00
CA SER A 212 9.76 23.89 -3.31
C SER A 212 10.25 22.67 -2.52
N CYS A 213 9.73 22.46 -1.33
CA CYS A 213 9.98 21.25 -0.54
C CYS A 213 9.67 19.96 -1.31
N PHE A 214 8.63 19.98 -2.15
CA PHE A 214 8.26 18.83 -2.97
C PHE A 214 9.35 18.46 -3.99
N SER A 215 9.88 19.43 -4.73
CA SER A 215 10.99 19.19 -5.65
C SER A 215 12.23 18.69 -4.94
N ASP A 216 12.53 19.22 -3.78
CA ASP A 216 13.72 18.90 -3.02
C ASP A 216 13.73 17.45 -2.54
N ILE A 217 12.59 16.90 -2.17
CA ILE A 217 12.44 15.49 -1.81
C ILE A 217 12.83 14.57 -2.96
N PHE A 218 12.42 14.89 -4.19
CA PHE A 218 12.74 14.08 -5.37
C PHE A 218 14.17 14.20 -5.86
N TYR A 219 14.81 15.34 -5.63
CA TYR A 219 16.11 15.64 -6.19
C TYR A 219 17.28 15.46 -5.24
N THR A 220 17.01 15.09 -4.00
CA THR A 220 18.07 14.80 -3.04
C THR A 220 18.82 13.53 -3.43
N LYS A 221 20.13 13.62 -3.68
CA LYS A 221 20.99 12.49 -4.11
C LYS A 221 21.05 11.37 -3.11
N LYS A 222 20.90 11.67 -1.84
CA LYS A 222 20.69 10.70 -0.79
C LYS A 222 19.22 10.78 -0.43
N GLN A 223 18.40 10.02 -1.05
CA GLN A 223 17.02 9.78 -0.60
C GLN A 223 17.05 9.13 0.80
N ASN A 224 17.69 9.82 1.68
CA ASN A 224 17.73 9.45 3.05
C ASN A 224 16.41 9.93 3.65
N TRP A 225 15.48 9.06 3.66
CA TRP A 225 14.20 9.19 4.28
C TRP A 225 14.28 9.50 5.79
N LYS A 226 15.46 9.48 6.36
CA LYS A 226 15.84 10.07 7.64
C LYS A 226 16.43 11.45 7.49
N MET A 227 16.06 12.18 6.47
CA MET A 227 16.42 13.59 6.40
C MET A 227 15.90 14.32 7.63
N PRO A 228 16.70 15.17 8.27
CA PRO A 228 16.26 15.90 9.45
C PRO A 228 14.95 16.64 9.16
N GLY A 229 13.94 16.42 10.02
CA GLY A 229 12.61 17.01 9.87
C GLY A 229 11.69 16.36 8.82
N THR A 230 12.15 15.34 8.08
CA THR A 230 11.31 14.69 7.07
C THR A 230 10.65 13.44 7.64
N VAL A 231 9.35 13.53 7.91
CA VAL A 231 8.48 12.44 8.33
C VAL A 231 7.35 12.22 7.35
N GLU A 232 7.58 12.56 6.07
CA GLU A 232 6.56 12.51 5.03
C GLU A 232 6.42 11.13 4.42
N ALA A 233 7.48 10.35 4.36
CA ALA A 233 7.46 9.00 3.83
C ALA A 233 6.71 8.03 4.74
N ILE A 234 5.47 7.71 4.39
CA ILE A 234 4.60 6.84 5.20
C ILE A 234 4.77 5.34 4.92
N PHE A 235 5.23 4.97 3.74
CA PHE A 235 5.51 3.57 3.37
C PHE A 235 6.81 3.45 2.59
N ARG A 236 7.60 2.45 2.91
CA ARG A 236 8.89 2.22 2.27
C ARG A 236 9.35 0.77 2.43
N GLY A 237 10.01 0.28 1.39
CA GLY A 237 10.59 -1.05 1.41
C GLY A 237 11.84 -1.14 2.28
N PRO A 238 12.20 -2.33 2.75
CA PRO A 238 13.38 -2.57 3.58
C PRO A 238 14.71 -2.43 2.83
N SER A 239 14.67 -2.33 1.50
CA SER A 239 15.84 -2.40 0.62
C SER A 239 16.41 -1.05 0.19
N ALA A 240 16.08 0.02 0.89
CA ALA A 240 16.51 1.37 0.49
C ALA A 240 18.01 1.62 0.58
N ASP A 241 18.77 0.72 1.16
CA ASP A 241 20.22 0.82 1.29
C ASP A 241 20.98 -0.07 0.30
N PHE A 242 20.43 -0.29 -0.89
CA PHE A 242 21.24 -0.79 -1.99
C PHE A 242 22.23 0.30 -2.43
N ASN A 243 23.27 0.43 -1.66
CA ASN A 243 24.51 0.97 -2.18
C ASN A 243 25.16 -0.11 -3.03
N GLY A 244 24.84 -0.11 -4.32
CA GLY A 244 25.73 -0.73 -5.25
C GLY A 244 27.03 0.04 -5.30
#